data_0d95cbe917daed94cdcd3e1ed219bf62
#
_entry.id   0d95cbe917daed94cdcd3e1ed219bf62
#
_cell.length_a   1.000
_cell.length_b   1.000
_cell.length_c   1.000
_cell.angle_alpha   90.00
_cell.angle_beta   90.00
_cell.angle_gamma   90.00
#
_symmetry.space_group_name_H-M   'P 1'
#
loop_
_entity.id
_entity.type
_entity.pdbx_description
1 polymer ?
#
loop_
_entity_poly.entity_id
_entity_poly.type
_entity_poly.pdbx_seq_one_letter_code
_entity_poly.pdbx_strand_id
1 'polypeptide(L)'
;GNTVGIGINKNIYSEMYNLSFMNPYATKDGVSLGYNVYFRETDYGEFNVANYLTNSNGLGAQFGYPTSDITRLGFNLTYDKTDIDVGTLPALEIYDFVSAEGNIFETLSAQFTWQRVTLNRGLFPTAGSSTVISLSTTVPGSDLSYYRSSIRQRYYRPLSSNFVFGFNGELGYLDAYGDTEETPFFQNFYAGGPRSLRGFESNTLGPRSTDAPCYQFNYEEKTCPNLLDTDGDGELDAPYLNPYAGSTSRYRDRPIG
;
A
#
# COMPACT_ATOMS: atom_id res chain seq x y z
N GLY A 1 21.93 24.23 -4.42
CA GLY A 1 21.42 24.34 -5.80
C GLY A 1 20.21 23.43 -6.01
N ASN A 2 19.46 23.67 -7.07
CA ASN A 2 18.33 22.84 -7.45
C ASN A 2 18.80 21.46 -7.93
N THR A 3 17.99 20.44 -7.72
CA THR A 3 18.27 19.07 -8.17
C THR A 3 17.16 18.61 -9.09
N VAL A 4 17.54 18.02 -10.22
CA VAL A 4 16.62 17.29 -11.10
C VAL A 4 17.00 15.82 -11.01
N GLY A 5 16.02 14.96 -10.81
CA GLY A 5 16.21 13.51 -10.71
C GLY A 5 15.35 12.77 -11.73
N ILE A 6 15.93 11.79 -12.39
CA ILE A 6 15.21 10.81 -13.20
C ILE A 6 15.42 9.46 -12.54
N GLY A 7 14.35 8.77 -12.21
CA GLY A 7 14.37 7.45 -11.58
C GLY A 7 13.68 6.42 -12.45
N ILE A 8 14.32 5.27 -12.59
CA ILE A 8 13.73 4.07 -13.19
C ILE A 8 13.96 2.94 -12.19
N ASN A 9 12.89 2.33 -11.75
CA ASN A 9 12.94 1.19 -10.85
C ASN A 9 12.09 0.07 -11.45
N LYS A 10 12.69 -1.08 -11.67
CA LYS A 10 12.01 -2.27 -12.16
C LYS A 10 12.41 -3.47 -11.33
N ASN A 11 11.45 -4.16 -10.80
CA ASN A 11 11.59 -5.44 -10.09
C ASN A 11 10.48 -6.40 -10.56
N ILE A 12 10.38 -7.59 -9.95
CA ILE A 12 9.45 -8.64 -10.38
C ILE A 12 7.97 -8.28 -10.18
N TYR A 13 7.66 -7.34 -9.28
CA TYR A 13 6.30 -6.97 -8.93
C TYR A 13 5.98 -5.49 -9.16
N SER A 14 6.95 -4.66 -9.54
CA SER A 14 6.70 -3.24 -9.76
C SER A 14 7.65 -2.64 -10.78
N GLU A 15 7.07 -1.81 -11.65
CA GLU A 15 7.81 -0.96 -12.58
C GLU A 15 7.42 0.49 -12.32
N MET A 16 8.42 1.37 -12.14
CA MET A 16 8.21 2.77 -11.80
C MET A 16 9.17 3.67 -12.57
N TYR A 17 8.61 4.68 -13.19
CA TYR A 17 9.34 5.80 -13.82
C TYR A 17 8.98 7.08 -13.09
N ASN A 18 9.96 7.86 -12.70
CA ASN A 18 9.71 9.15 -12.08
C ASN A 18 10.66 10.24 -12.58
N LEU A 19 10.12 11.44 -12.73
CA LEU A 19 10.85 12.67 -12.93
C LEU A 19 10.59 13.58 -11.73
N SER A 20 11.65 14.10 -11.14
CA SER A 20 11.53 14.95 -9.95
C SER A 20 12.40 16.19 -10.07
N PHE A 21 11.90 17.27 -9.49
CA PHE A 21 12.62 18.52 -9.29
C PHE A 21 12.56 18.87 -7.80
N MET A 22 13.67 19.33 -7.23
CA MET A 22 13.75 19.75 -5.85
C MET A 22 14.56 21.04 -5.73
N ASN A 23 13.97 22.03 -5.10
CA ASN A 23 14.66 23.21 -4.61
C ASN A 23 14.71 23.14 -3.07
N PRO A 24 15.87 22.85 -2.46
CA PRO A 24 15.99 22.70 -1.01
C PRO A 24 15.86 24.01 -0.23
N TYR A 25 16.00 25.15 -0.90
CA TYR A 25 15.94 26.49 -0.33
C TYR A 25 15.05 27.40 -1.18
N ALA A 26 13.77 27.06 -1.32
CA ALA A 26 12.79 27.84 -2.06
C ALA A 26 12.51 29.19 -1.38
N THR A 27 12.67 29.25 -0.05
CA THR A 27 12.56 30.48 0.74
C THR A 27 13.81 30.68 1.60
N LYS A 28 13.95 31.91 2.13
CA LYS A 28 15.06 32.27 3.03
C LYS A 28 15.02 31.52 4.37
N ASP A 29 13.83 31.06 4.77
CA ASP A 29 13.60 30.34 6.01
C ASP A 29 13.86 28.82 5.86
N GLY A 30 14.40 28.38 4.72
CA GLY A 30 14.78 26.98 4.49
C GLY A 30 13.64 26.04 4.10
N VAL A 31 12.52 26.60 3.60
CA VAL A 31 11.46 25.77 3.01
C VAL A 31 11.98 25.14 1.72
N SER A 32 11.89 23.83 1.64
CA SER A 32 12.14 23.10 0.40
C SER A 32 10.85 22.94 -0.41
N LEU A 33 10.99 23.01 -1.73
CA LEU A 33 9.89 22.82 -2.67
C LEU A 33 10.30 21.81 -3.73
N GLY A 34 9.48 20.80 -3.93
CA GLY A 34 9.70 19.79 -4.95
C GLY A 34 8.45 19.51 -5.76
N TYR A 35 8.68 19.00 -6.96
CA TYR A 35 7.65 18.51 -7.87
C TYR A 35 8.06 17.15 -8.38
N ASN A 36 7.10 16.28 -8.60
CA ASN A 36 7.34 14.99 -9.21
C ASN A 36 6.20 14.58 -10.14
N VAL A 37 6.56 13.85 -11.17
CA VAL A 37 5.64 13.14 -12.07
C VAL A 37 6.08 11.69 -12.08
N TYR A 38 5.14 10.77 -12.01
CA TYR A 38 5.45 9.36 -11.99
C TYR A 38 4.43 8.52 -12.75
N PHE A 39 4.93 7.38 -13.22
CA PHE A 39 4.15 6.24 -13.71
C PHE A 39 4.57 5.04 -12.90
N ARG A 40 3.62 4.28 -12.41
CA ARG A 40 3.85 3.08 -11.61
C ARG A 40 2.87 1.99 -12.01
N GLU A 41 3.42 0.84 -12.30
CA GLU A 41 2.68 -0.42 -12.40
C GLU A 41 3.07 -1.30 -11.22
N THR A 42 2.08 -1.94 -10.58
CA THR A 42 2.33 -2.85 -9.46
C THR A 42 1.45 -4.08 -9.61
N ASP A 43 2.09 -5.24 -9.72
CA ASP A 43 1.45 -6.55 -9.71
C ASP A 43 1.42 -7.08 -8.28
N TYR A 44 0.26 -7.01 -7.66
CA TYR A 44 0.07 -7.47 -6.29
C TYR A 44 0.02 -8.99 -6.19
N GLY A 45 -0.28 -9.69 -7.29
CA GLY A 45 -0.18 -11.14 -7.40
C GLY A 45 1.23 -11.64 -7.15
N GLU A 46 2.22 -11.00 -7.75
CA GLU A 46 3.64 -11.30 -7.54
C GLU A 46 4.15 -10.81 -6.16
N PHE A 47 3.41 -9.93 -5.51
CA PHE A 47 3.74 -9.37 -4.20
C PHE A 47 3.17 -10.15 -3.00
N ASN A 48 2.65 -11.36 -3.23
CA ASN A 48 1.96 -12.19 -2.23
C ASN A 48 0.69 -11.55 -1.65
N VAL A 49 0.04 -10.69 -2.40
CA VAL A 49 -1.26 -10.09 -2.11
C VAL A 49 -2.30 -10.71 -3.02
N ALA A 50 -3.56 -10.31 -2.92
CA ALA A 50 -4.62 -10.77 -3.82
C ALA A 50 -4.31 -10.47 -5.30
N ASN A 51 -4.87 -11.26 -6.21
CA ASN A 51 -4.54 -11.23 -7.63
C ASN A 51 -5.18 -10.03 -8.35
N TYR A 52 -4.47 -8.92 -8.35
CA TYR A 52 -4.81 -7.71 -9.11
C TYR A 52 -3.56 -6.93 -9.48
N LEU A 53 -3.67 -6.08 -10.49
CA LEU A 53 -2.64 -5.18 -10.96
C LEU A 53 -3.13 -3.74 -10.86
N THR A 54 -2.27 -2.81 -10.49
CA THR A 54 -2.57 -1.39 -10.51
C THR A 54 -1.63 -0.63 -11.41
N ASN A 55 -2.19 0.21 -12.29
CA ASN A 55 -1.49 1.19 -13.09
C ASN A 55 -1.79 2.58 -12.54
N SER A 56 -0.79 3.23 -11.94
CA SER A 56 -0.94 4.55 -11.36
C SER A 56 -0.04 5.56 -12.07
N ASN A 57 -0.61 6.71 -12.38
CA ASN A 57 0.16 7.85 -12.86
C ASN A 57 -0.27 9.11 -12.13
N GLY A 58 0.69 9.95 -11.80
CA GLY A 58 0.38 11.10 -11.00
C GLY A 58 1.43 12.19 -11.04
N LEU A 59 1.03 13.32 -10.48
CA LEU A 59 1.89 14.47 -10.27
C LEU A 59 1.75 14.95 -8.82
N GLY A 60 2.86 15.38 -8.25
CA GLY A 60 2.90 15.82 -6.86
C GLY A 60 3.68 17.11 -6.67
N ALA A 61 3.27 17.86 -5.66
CA ALA A 61 4.02 18.98 -5.10
C ALA A 61 4.32 18.68 -3.63
N GLN A 62 5.57 18.88 -3.23
CA GLN A 62 6.02 18.61 -1.87
C GLN A 62 6.69 19.84 -1.27
N PHE A 63 6.34 20.11 -0.02
CA PHE A 63 6.89 21.20 0.78
C PHE A 63 7.53 20.60 2.03
N GLY A 64 8.75 21.00 2.34
CA GLY A 64 9.44 20.57 3.54
C GLY A 64 9.95 21.77 4.33
N TYR A 65 9.68 21.78 5.63
CA TYR A 65 10.13 22.84 6.53
C TYR A 65 10.92 22.26 7.71
N PRO A 66 12.22 22.57 7.85
CA PRO A 66 12.99 22.20 9.01
C PRO A 66 12.64 23.12 10.18
N THR A 67 11.87 22.60 11.15
CA THR A 67 11.51 23.36 12.35
C THR A 67 12.68 23.43 13.33
N SER A 68 13.59 22.46 13.28
CA SER A 68 14.85 22.40 14.03
C SER A 68 15.81 21.41 13.37
N ASP A 69 17.05 21.31 13.89
CA ASP A 69 18.05 20.34 13.40
C ASP A 69 17.58 18.89 13.46
N ILE A 70 16.64 18.58 14.35
CA ILE A 70 16.12 17.24 14.59
C ILE A 70 14.68 17.03 14.16
N THR A 71 13.96 18.11 13.77
CA THR A 71 12.52 18.04 13.48
C THR A 71 12.21 18.68 12.13
N ARG A 72 11.41 17.96 11.33
CA ARG A 72 10.95 18.41 10.01
C ARG A 72 9.46 18.23 9.88
N LEU A 73 8.82 19.18 9.22
CA LEU A 73 7.46 19.10 8.72
C LEU A 73 7.48 18.89 7.22
N GLY A 74 6.60 18.05 6.72
CA GLY A 74 6.37 17.83 5.30
C GLY A 74 4.90 18.01 4.98
N PHE A 75 4.61 18.59 3.83
CA PHE A 75 3.28 18.63 3.24
C PHE A 75 3.39 18.23 1.78
N ASN A 76 2.59 17.24 1.37
CA ASN A 76 2.52 16.77 -0.01
C ASN A 76 1.09 16.92 -0.51
N LEU A 77 0.96 17.38 -1.74
CA LEU A 77 -0.28 17.37 -2.51
C LEU A 77 -0.05 16.53 -3.76
N THR A 78 -0.83 15.49 -3.96
CA THR A 78 -0.64 14.54 -5.06
C THR A 78 -1.95 14.30 -5.77
N TYR A 79 -1.98 14.54 -7.07
CA TYR A 79 -3.03 14.05 -7.95
C TYR A 79 -2.57 12.73 -8.53
N ASP A 80 -3.42 11.72 -8.44
CA ASP A 80 -3.15 10.34 -8.87
C ASP A 80 -4.33 9.78 -9.64
N LYS A 81 -4.06 9.18 -10.79
CA LYS A 81 -5.01 8.38 -11.54
C LYS A 81 -4.58 6.93 -11.45
N THR A 82 -5.42 6.10 -10.83
CA THR A 82 -5.17 4.66 -10.64
C THR A 82 -6.20 3.87 -11.44
N ASP A 83 -5.71 2.94 -12.24
CA ASP A 83 -6.49 1.94 -12.98
C ASP A 83 -6.18 0.56 -12.38
N ILE A 84 -7.24 -0.16 -12.02
CA ILE A 84 -7.15 -1.48 -11.39
C ILE A 84 -7.58 -2.53 -12.39
N ASP A 85 -6.66 -3.44 -12.72
CA ASP A 85 -6.96 -4.62 -13.53
C ASP A 85 -7.13 -5.83 -12.60
N VAL A 86 -8.35 -6.33 -12.55
CA VAL A 86 -8.70 -7.54 -11.79
C VAL A 86 -8.62 -8.74 -12.71
N GLY A 87 -7.85 -9.75 -12.32
CA GLY A 87 -7.69 -10.98 -13.10
C GLY A 87 -9.01 -11.75 -13.30
N THR A 88 -8.93 -12.92 -13.93
CA THR A 88 -10.09 -13.74 -14.33
C THR A 88 -10.89 -14.31 -13.15
N LEU A 89 -10.28 -14.44 -11.98
CA LEU A 89 -10.92 -14.95 -10.75
C LEU A 89 -10.52 -14.04 -9.57
N PRO A 90 -11.04 -12.81 -9.50
CA PRO A 90 -10.74 -11.92 -8.39
C PRO A 90 -11.29 -12.46 -7.07
N ALA A 91 -10.67 -12.09 -5.97
CA ALA A 91 -11.25 -12.29 -4.65
C ALA A 91 -12.61 -11.58 -4.54
N LEU A 92 -13.54 -12.13 -3.77
CA LEU A 92 -14.91 -11.60 -3.67
C LEU A 92 -14.92 -10.14 -3.21
N GLU A 93 -14.09 -9.78 -2.25
CA GLU A 93 -13.99 -8.43 -1.71
C GLU A 93 -13.49 -7.43 -2.77
N ILE A 94 -12.57 -7.85 -3.64
CA ILE A 94 -12.08 -7.02 -4.75
C ILE A 94 -13.17 -6.82 -5.80
N TYR A 95 -13.88 -7.90 -6.13
CA TYR A 95 -14.99 -7.84 -7.07
C TYR A 95 -16.12 -6.92 -6.55
N ASP A 96 -16.52 -7.07 -5.28
CA ASP A 96 -17.56 -6.28 -4.65
C ASP A 96 -17.16 -4.78 -4.67
N PHE A 97 -15.92 -4.45 -4.31
CA PHE A 97 -15.42 -3.07 -4.37
C PHE A 97 -15.41 -2.51 -5.80
N VAL A 98 -14.86 -3.24 -6.77
CA VAL A 98 -14.77 -2.75 -8.16
C VAL A 98 -16.15 -2.64 -8.82
N SER A 99 -17.11 -3.51 -8.46
CA SER A 99 -18.48 -3.44 -8.96
C SER A 99 -19.26 -2.25 -8.38
N ALA A 100 -18.95 -1.84 -7.15
CA ALA A 100 -19.58 -0.71 -6.48
C ALA A 100 -18.97 0.64 -6.89
N GLU A 101 -17.65 0.74 -6.85
CA GLU A 101 -16.90 2.00 -7.00
C GLU A 101 -16.28 2.17 -8.41
N GLY A 102 -16.15 1.07 -9.20
CA GLY A 102 -15.46 1.07 -10.48
C GLY A 102 -14.00 0.64 -10.38
N ASN A 103 -13.26 0.76 -11.49
CA ASN A 103 -11.88 0.32 -11.59
C ASN A 103 -10.88 1.44 -11.91
N ILE A 104 -11.36 2.64 -12.25
CA ILE A 104 -10.51 3.82 -12.56
C ILE A 104 -10.87 4.93 -11.59
N PHE A 105 -9.87 5.43 -10.88
CA PHE A 105 -10.04 6.44 -9.84
C PHE A 105 -9.10 7.61 -10.06
N GLU A 106 -9.63 8.82 -9.99
CA GLU A 106 -8.87 10.06 -9.98
C GLU A 106 -8.96 10.68 -8.57
N THR A 107 -7.84 10.75 -7.88
CA THR A 107 -7.79 11.23 -6.50
C THR A 107 -6.81 12.38 -6.34
N LEU A 108 -7.22 13.40 -5.60
CA LEU A 108 -6.33 14.44 -5.11
C LEU A 108 -6.13 14.22 -3.62
N SER A 109 -4.92 13.89 -3.21
CA SER A 109 -4.58 13.59 -1.82
C SER A 109 -3.66 14.65 -1.21
N ALA A 110 -3.92 14.99 0.04
CA ALA A 110 -3.09 15.85 0.86
C ALA A 110 -2.47 15.03 2.00
N GLN A 111 -1.15 15.12 2.17
CA GLN A 111 -0.44 14.40 3.21
C GLN A 111 0.37 15.38 4.05
N PHE A 112 0.23 15.27 5.36
CA PHE A 112 1.07 15.93 6.36
C PHE A 112 2.00 14.92 7.01
N THR A 113 3.27 15.27 7.18
CA THR A 113 4.27 14.44 7.85
C THR A 113 5.01 15.26 8.90
N TRP A 114 5.07 14.74 10.12
CA TRP A 114 5.94 15.23 11.16
C TRP A 114 7.02 14.19 11.44
N GLN A 115 8.28 14.61 11.39
CA GLN A 115 9.41 13.73 11.62
C GLN A 115 10.35 14.33 12.65
N ARG A 116 10.75 13.53 13.64
CA ARG A 116 11.78 13.88 14.63
C ARG A 116 12.82 12.77 14.68
N VAL A 117 14.10 13.13 14.52
CA VAL A 117 15.21 12.19 14.49
C VAL A 117 16.30 12.65 15.45
N THR A 118 16.58 11.84 16.48
CA THR A 118 17.63 12.05 17.46
C THR A 118 18.65 10.91 17.46
N LEU A 119 18.65 10.07 16.42
CA LEU A 119 19.56 8.96 16.29
C LEU A 119 21.02 9.45 16.21
N ASN A 120 21.90 8.83 16.96
CA ASN A 120 23.32 9.19 17.01
C ASN A 120 24.07 8.90 15.69
N ARG A 121 23.55 8.01 14.82
CA ARG A 121 24.09 7.69 13.49
C ARG A 121 23.03 7.08 12.60
N GLY A 122 23.21 7.22 11.28
CA GLY A 122 22.25 6.73 10.28
C GLY A 122 22.29 5.20 10.09
N LEU A 123 23.49 4.61 10.11
CA LEU A 123 23.71 3.18 10.01
C LEU A 123 24.04 2.60 11.39
N PHE A 124 23.34 1.50 11.74
CA PHE A 124 23.53 0.79 13.03
C PHE A 124 23.45 1.73 14.24
N PRO A 125 22.35 2.47 14.43
CA PRO A 125 22.21 3.36 15.56
C PRO A 125 22.26 2.60 16.88
N THR A 126 22.92 3.19 17.88
CA THR A 126 23.05 2.62 19.21
C THR A 126 22.32 3.43 20.27
N ALA A 127 21.95 4.67 19.97
CA ALA A 127 21.22 5.56 20.88
C ALA A 127 20.32 6.53 20.13
N GLY A 128 19.25 6.98 20.79
CA GLY A 128 18.32 7.95 20.27
C GLY A 128 17.05 7.36 19.71
N SER A 129 16.26 8.18 19.07
CA SER A 129 14.95 7.79 18.52
C SER A 129 14.68 8.43 17.16
N SER A 130 13.79 7.79 16.40
CA SER A 130 13.21 8.36 15.18
C SER A 130 11.70 8.13 15.23
N THR A 131 10.94 9.21 15.24
CA THR A 131 9.48 9.21 15.21
C THR A 131 9.03 9.84 13.91
N VAL A 132 8.14 9.18 13.19
CA VAL A 132 7.48 9.71 11.99
C VAL A 132 5.98 9.53 12.17
N ILE A 133 5.25 10.63 12.04
CA ILE A 133 3.78 10.65 12.04
C ILE A 133 3.37 11.13 10.64
N SER A 134 2.53 10.37 9.97
CA SER A 134 1.99 10.72 8.67
C SER A 134 0.46 10.67 8.72
N LEU A 135 -0.16 11.73 8.23
CA LEU A 135 -1.61 11.85 8.09
C LEU A 135 -1.88 12.18 6.63
N SER A 136 -2.67 11.40 5.95
CA SER A 136 -3.10 11.66 4.58
C SER A 136 -4.61 11.54 4.46
N THR A 137 -5.19 12.36 3.59
CA THR A 137 -6.61 12.31 3.26
C THR A 137 -6.78 12.67 1.80
N THR A 138 -7.76 12.10 1.14
CA THR A 138 -8.19 12.60 -0.16
C THR A 138 -8.97 13.91 0.02
N VAL A 139 -8.91 14.76 -0.99
CA VAL A 139 -9.62 16.05 -0.98
C VAL A 139 -11.04 15.83 -1.52
N PRO A 140 -12.08 16.49 -0.96
CA PRO A 140 -13.43 16.39 -1.48
C PRO A 140 -13.52 16.70 -2.99
N GLY A 141 -14.23 15.85 -3.73
CA GLY A 141 -14.30 15.88 -5.18
C GLY A 141 -13.37 14.88 -5.88
N SER A 142 -12.63 14.09 -5.12
CA SER A 142 -11.94 12.87 -5.58
C SER A 142 -12.97 11.74 -5.75
N ASP A 143 -12.69 10.79 -6.64
CA ASP A 143 -13.58 9.62 -6.86
C ASP A 143 -13.66 8.73 -5.62
N LEU A 144 -12.58 8.66 -4.84
CA LEU A 144 -12.54 7.93 -3.57
C LEU A 144 -12.24 8.88 -2.41
N SER A 145 -12.99 8.71 -1.33
CA SER A 145 -12.84 9.48 -0.10
C SER A 145 -12.35 8.61 1.06
N TYR A 146 -11.10 8.74 1.44
CA TYR A 146 -10.49 8.00 2.55
C TYR A 146 -9.42 8.82 3.27
N TYR A 147 -9.12 8.42 4.49
CA TYR A 147 -7.98 8.95 5.23
C TYR A 147 -7.12 7.83 5.78
N ARG A 148 -5.84 8.10 5.86
CA ARG A 148 -4.83 7.16 6.33
C ARG A 148 -3.91 7.85 7.32
N SER A 149 -3.72 7.24 8.47
CA SER A 149 -2.79 7.71 9.49
C SER A 149 -1.77 6.64 9.82
N SER A 150 -0.54 7.03 10.10
CA SER A 150 0.48 6.10 10.57
C SER A 150 1.46 6.76 11.52
N ILE A 151 1.93 5.98 12.48
CA ILE A 151 2.99 6.36 13.42
C ILE A 151 4.05 5.28 13.35
N ARG A 152 5.27 5.67 13.00
CA ARG A 152 6.44 4.78 13.01
C ARG A 152 7.43 5.26 14.05
N GLN A 153 7.80 4.37 14.97
CA GLN A 153 8.73 4.64 16.06
C GLN A 153 9.92 3.70 16.00
N ARG A 154 11.13 4.26 15.98
CA ARG A 154 12.37 3.52 16.23
C ARG A 154 13.05 4.11 17.46
N TYR A 155 13.51 3.26 18.36
CA TYR A 155 14.17 3.67 19.59
C TYR A 155 15.36 2.76 19.88
N TYR A 156 16.48 3.35 20.24
CA TYR A 156 17.70 2.64 20.58
C TYR A 156 18.28 3.16 21.87
N ARG A 157 18.68 2.23 22.74
CA ARG A 157 19.30 2.56 24.03
C ARG A 157 20.45 1.57 24.30
N PRO A 158 21.70 2.04 24.55
CA PRO A 158 22.77 1.16 24.97
C PRO A 158 22.46 0.65 26.39
N LEU A 159 22.52 -0.67 26.58
CA LEU A 159 22.40 -1.33 27.89
C LEU A 159 23.76 -1.58 28.51
N SER A 160 24.77 -1.84 27.67
CA SER A 160 26.17 -1.97 28.08
C SER A 160 27.07 -1.64 26.88
N SER A 161 28.39 -1.76 27.02
CA SER A 161 29.35 -1.55 25.93
C SER A 161 29.09 -2.46 24.73
N ASN A 162 28.49 -3.64 24.93
CA ASN A 162 28.31 -4.65 23.90
C ASN A 162 26.85 -4.92 23.54
N PHE A 163 25.90 -4.35 24.30
CA PHE A 163 24.48 -4.60 24.09
C PHE A 163 23.69 -3.31 23.88
N VAL A 164 22.88 -3.29 22.83
CA VAL A 164 21.95 -2.20 22.50
C VAL A 164 20.54 -2.76 22.45
N PHE A 165 19.66 -2.18 23.24
CA PHE A 165 18.22 -2.40 23.10
C PHE A 165 17.69 -1.62 21.91
N GLY A 166 17.01 -2.29 20.97
CA GLY A 166 16.36 -1.68 19.82
C GLY A 166 14.86 -2.01 19.81
N PHE A 167 14.03 -0.99 19.66
CA PHE A 167 12.59 -1.13 19.44
C PHE A 167 12.23 -0.51 18.10
N ASN A 168 11.44 -1.22 17.28
CA ASN A 168 10.85 -0.73 16.05
C ASN A 168 9.37 -1.11 16.04
N GLY A 169 8.49 -0.12 15.95
CA GLY A 169 7.04 -0.30 15.92
C GLY A 169 6.40 0.61 14.88
N GLU A 170 5.33 0.14 14.29
CA GLU A 170 4.48 0.87 13.37
C GLU A 170 3.01 0.61 13.71
N LEU A 171 2.23 1.69 13.76
CA LEU A 171 0.78 1.63 13.88
C LEU A 171 0.20 2.37 12.69
N GLY A 172 -0.80 1.79 12.04
CA GLY A 172 -1.51 2.38 10.92
C GLY A 172 -3.01 2.26 11.12
N TYR A 173 -3.75 3.23 10.60
CA TYR A 173 -5.21 3.23 10.54
C TYR A 173 -5.64 3.81 9.20
N LEU A 174 -6.57 3.14 8.54
CA LEU A 174 -7.16 3.53 7.28
C LEU A 174 -8.68 3.41 7.42
N ASP A 175 -9.42 4.40 6.92
CA ASP A 175 -10.88 4.35 6.88
C ASP A 175 -11.42 5.21 5.75
N ALA A 176 -12.60 4.86 5.23
CA ALA A 176 -13.32 5.62 4.23
C ALA A 176 -14.19 6.69 4.88
N TYR A 177 -14.60 7.69 4.11
CA TYR A 177 -15.56 8.70 4.54
C TYR A 177 -16.37 9.23 3.34
N GLY A 178 -17.44 9.97 3.61
CA GLY A 178 -18.28 10.57 2.58
C GLY A 178 -19.08 9.53 1.82
N ASP A 179 -18.98 9.55 0.49
CA ASP A 179 -19.75 8.69 -0.39
C ASP A 179 -19.06 7.32 -0.65
N THR A 180 -17.81 7.16 -0.23
CA THR A 180 -17.08 5.89 -0.34
C THR A 180 -17.43 5.00 0.85
N GLU A 181 -18.06 3.85 0.59
CA GLU A 181 -18.54 2.95 1.64
C GLU A 181 -17.45 2.06 2.21
N GLU A 182 -16.53 1.59 1.36
CA GLU A 182 -15.47 0.66 1.73
C GLU A 182 -14.07 1.28 1.53
N THR A 183 -13.13 0.88 2.39
CA THR A 183 -11.74 1.32 2.26
C THR A 183 -11.10 0.75 0.99
N PRO A 184 -10.36 1.55 0.21
CA PRO A 184 -9.68 1.03 -0.96
C PRO A 184 -8.65 -0.04 -0.58
N PHE A 185 -8.88 -1.29 -0.98
CA PHE A 185 -8.04 -2.44 -0.62
C PHE A 185 -6.57 -2.27 -1.04
N PHE A 186 -6.31 -1.54 -2.13
CA PHE A 186 -4.94 -1.24 -2.61
C PHE A 186 -4.20 -0.19 -1.77
N GLN A 187 -4.87 0.43 -0.78
CA GLN A 187 -4.28 1.35 0.20
C GLN A 187 -4.05 0.69 1.56
N ASN A 188 -4.39 -0.56 1.73
CA ASN A 188 -4.28 -1.30 2.97
C ASN A 188 -2.83 -1.43 3.47
N PHE A 189 -2.68 -1.75 4.75
CA PHE A 189 -1.38 -2.02 5.37
C PHE A 189 -1.08 -3.51 5.32
N TYR A 190 0.15 -3.85 4.94
CA TYR A 190 0.63 -5.23 4.88
C TYR A 190 1.78 -5.43 5.84
N ALA A 191 1.86 -6.62 6.45
CA ALA A 191 2.92 -7.01 7.34
C ALA A 191 3.49 -8.38 6.97
N GLY A 192 4.70 -8.66 7.48
CA GLY A 192 5.50 -9.85 7.16
C GLY A 192 6.78 -9.49 6.40
N GLY A 193 7.76 -10.38 6.47
CA GLY A 193 9.03 -10.26 5.78
C GLY A 193 10.14 -9.54 6.58
N PRO A 194 11.35 -9.47 6.02
CA PRO A 194 12.56 -9.07 6.73
C PRO A 194 12.55 -7.61 7.20
N ARG A 195 11.73 -6.76 6.60
CA ARG A 195 11.62 -5.33 6.95
C ARG A 195 10.50 -5.01 7.93
N SER A 196 9.60 -5.97 8.18
CA SER A 196 8.44 -5.82 9.06
C SER A 196 8.53 -6.84 10.20
N LEU A 197 8.03 -8.06 10.02
CA LEU A 197 8.07 -9.12 11.01
C LEU A 197 8.84 -10.32 10.46
N ARG A 198 10.06 -10.54 10.98
CA ARG A 198 10.93 -11.65 10.57
C ARG A 198 10.33 -12.98 10.98
N GLY A 199 10.53 -14.01 10.13
CA GLY A 199 9.97 -15.34 10.31
C GLY A 199 8.68 -15.57 9.56
N PHE A 200 8.11 -14.52 8.96
CA PHE A 200 6.98 -14.60 8.05
C PHE A 200 7.42 -14.20 6.63
N GLU A 201 6.78 -14.77 5.63
CA GLU A 201 6.95 -14.36 4.24
C GLU A 201 6.45 -12.91 4.06
N SER A 202 6.97 -12.20 3.06
CA SER A 202 6.60 -10.80 2.83
C SER A 202 5.12 -10.65 2.52
N ASN A 203 4.45 -9.72 3.21
CA ASN A 203 3.03 -9.37 3.05
C ASN A 203 2.05 -10.52 3.28
N THR A 204 2.38 -11.50 4.11
CA THR A 204 1.51 -12.65 4.37
C THR A 204 0.66 -12.52 5.64
N LEU A 205 0.79 -11.44 6.37
CA LEU A 205 0.01 -11.16 7.58
C LEU A 205 -1.07 -10.12 7.28
N GLY A 206 -2.29 -10.38 7.73
CA GLY A 206 -3.45 -9.52 7.57
C GLY A 206 -4.73 -10.33 7.34
N PRO A 207 -5.88 -9.65 7.16
CA PRO A 207 -7.12 -10.27 6.72
C PRO A 207 -6.93 -11.04 5.41
N ARG A 208 -7.64 -12.14 5.25
CA ARG A 208 -7.50 -13.03 4.10
C ARG A 208 -8.60 -12.75 3.07
N SER A 209 -8.24 -12.87 1.79
CA SER A 209 -9.20 -12.80 0.71
C SER A 209 -10.07 -14.05 0.62
N THR A 210 -11.27 -13.92 0.10
CA THR A 210 -12.18 -15.02 -0.21
C THR A 210 -12.11 -15.34 -1.69
N ASP A 211 -11.52 -16.48 -2.05
CA ASP A 211 -11.37 -16.91 -3.43
C ASP A 211 -12.68 -17.45 -3.98
N ALA A 212 -12.91 -17.25 -5.29
CA ALA A 212 -14.02 -17.87 -5.99
C ALA A 212 -13.88 -19.40 -5.98
N PRO A 213 -14.91 -20.15 -5.57
CA PRO A 213 -14.82 -21.61 -5.40
C PRO A 213 -14.74 -22.39 -6.71
N CYS A 214 -15.15 -21.81 -7.84
CA CYS A 214 -15.12 -22.46 -9.14
C CYS A 214 -14.74 -21.48 -10.27
N TYR A 215 -14.30 -22.02 -11.42
CA TYR A 215 -13.87 -21.21 -12.58
C TYR A 215 -14.99 -20.41 -13.26
N GLN A 216 -16.23 -20.85 -13.15
CA GLN A 216 -17.41 -20.18 -13.71
C GLN A 216 -18.27 -19.57 -12.59
N PHE A 217 -17.62 -19.10 -11.54
CA PHE A 217 -18.31 -18.49 -10.40
C PHE A 217 -19.15 -17.29 -10.83
N ASN A 218 -20.43 -17.31 -10.48
CA ASN A 218 -21.31 -16.16 -10.66
C ASN A 218 -21.11 -15.21 -9.47
N TYR A 219 -20.45 -14.09 -9.71
CA TYR A 219 -20.13 -13.11 -8.66
C TYR A 219 -21.37 -12.35 -8.15
N GLU A 220 -22.40 -12.14 -8.99
CA GLU A 220 -23.64 -11.48 -8.59
C GLU A 220 -24.44 -12.36 -7.65
N GLU A 221 -24.64 -13.62 -8.00
CA GLU A 221 -25.38 -14.59 -7.21
C GLU A 221 -24.54 -15.27 -6.12
N LYS A 222 -23.24 -15.12 -6.16
CA LYS A 222 -22.24 -15.78 -5.30
C LYS A 222 -22.39 -17.30 -5.30
N THR A 223 -22.65 -17.88 -6.49
CA THR A 223 -22.90 -19.29 -6.70
C THR A 223 -22.03 -19.88 -7.80
N CYS A 224 -21.79 -21.19 -7.73
CA CYS A 224 -21.28 -21.96 -8.85
C CYS A 224 -22.46 -22.52 -9.68
N PRO A 225 -22.41 -22.46 -11.02
CA PRO A 225 -23.48 -22.99 -11.87
C PRO A 225 -23.65 -24.51 -11.69
N ASN A 226 -24.90 -24.99 -11.55
CA ASN A 226 -25.22 -26.40 -11.39
C ASN A 226 -24.85 -27.28 -12.64
N LEU A 227 -24.50 -26.63 -13.75
CA LEU A 227 -24.04 -27.32 -14.99
C LEU A 227 -22.67 -27.99 -14.82
N LEU A 228 -22.04 -27.83 -13.69
CA LEU A 228 -20.71 -28.41 -13.38
C LEU A 228 -20.79 -29.73 -12.60
N ASP A 229 -21.97 -30.17 -12.22
CA ASP A 229 -22.27 -31.48 -11.68
C ASP A 229 -22.69 -32.37 -12.87
N THR A 230 -21.70 -33.04 -13.48
CA THR A 230 -21.94 -33.85 -14.72
C THR A 230 -22.44 -35.25 -14.42
N ASP A 231 -22.29 -35.71 -13.17
CA ASP A 231 -22.77 -37.05 -12.75
C ASP A 231 -24.04 -37.02 -11.90
N GLY A 232 -24.49 -35.80 -11.48
CA GLY A 232 -25.74 -35.60 -10.76
C GLY A 232 -25.68 -35.97 -9.26
N ASP A 233 -24.49 -36.04 -8.68
CA ASP A 233 -24.30 -36.41 -7.28
C ASP A 233 -24.45 -35.21 -6.32
N GLY A 234 -24.63 -34.00 -6.85
CA GLY A 234 -24.75 -32.74 -6.10
C GLY A 234 -23.43 -32.12 -5.67
N GLU A 235 -22.29 -32.74 -6.04
CA GLU A 235 -20.96 -32.16 -5.87
C GLU A 235 -20.45 -31.59 -7.20
N LEU A 236 -19.61 -30.57 -7.13
CA LEU A 236 -18.99 -29.99 -8.33
C LEU A 236 -17.86 -30.89 -8.83
N ASP A 237 -17.88 -31.21 -10.12
CA ASP A 237 -16.82 -31.99 -10.74
C ASP A 237 -15.46 -31.29 -10.67
N ALA A 238 -14.43 -32.06 -10.34
CA ALA A 238 -13.08 -31.59 -10.11
C ALA A 238 -12.49 -30.69 -11.24
N PRO A 239 -12.78 -30.92 -12.55
CA PRO A 239 -12.28 -30.07 -13.62
C PRO A 239 -12.80 -28.63 -13.58
N TYR A 240 -13.92 -28.39 -12.93
CA TYR A 240 -14.58 -27.09 -12.86
C TYR A 240 -14.36 -26.38 -11.51
N LEU A 241 -13.85 -27.09 -10.52
CA LEU A 241 -13.48 -26.47 -9.26
C LEU A 241 -12.24 -25.58 -9.45
N ASN A 242 -12.23 -24.46 -8.77
CA ASN A 242 -11.02 -23.65 -8.69
C ASN A 242 -9.97 -24.43 -7.87
N PRO A 243 -8.86 -24.89 -8.49
CA PRO A 243 -7.87 -25.71 -7.80
C PRO A 243 -7.15 -24.96 -6.68
N TYR A 244 -7.36 -23.66 -6.61
CA TYR A 244 -6.78 -22.78 -5.60
C TYR A 244 -7.77 -22.49 -4.45
N ALA A 245 -9.08 -22.67 -4.67
CA ALA A 245 -10.08 -22.51 -3.65
C ALA A 245 -9.95 -23.62 -2.60
N GLY A 246 -9.88 -23.22 -1.34
CA GLY A 246 -9.76 -24.17 -0.24
C GLY A 246 -8.44 -24.94 -0.13
N SER A 247 -7.46 -24.76 -1.02
CA SER A 247 -6.16 -25.43 -0.96
C SER A 247 -5.15 -24.64 -0.11
N THR A 248 -4.09 -25.31 0.37
CA THR A 248 -2.95 -24.66 1.02
C THR A 248 -1.93 -24.09 0.02
N SER A 249 -2.34 -23.91 -1.24
CA SER A 249 -1.47 -23.44 -2.30
C SER A 249 -1.14 -21.96 -2.17
N ARG A 250 -0.14 -21.50 -2.96
CA ARG A 250 0.33 -20.11 -3.01
C ARG A 250 -0.78 -19.08 -3.25
N TYR A 251 -1.91 -19.47 -3.80
CA TYR A 251 -3.01 -18.58 -4.20
C TYR A 251 -4.18 -18.55 -3.20
N ARG A 252 -4.11 -19.36 -2.14
CA ARG A 252 -5.14 -19.38 -1.11
C ARG A 252 -4.88 -18.29 -0.08
N ASP A 253 -5.97 -17.70 0.41
CA ASP A 253 -5.96 -16.82 1.57
C ASP A 253 -4.91 -15.70 1.46
N ARG A 254 -4.82 -15.05 0.32
CA ARG A 254 -3.94 -13.90 0.17
C ARG A 254 -4.46 -12.73 1.00
N PRO A 255 -3.60 -12.00 1.70
CA PRO A 255 -4.04 -10.84 2.47
C PRO A 255 -4.52 -9.73 1.53
N ILE A 256 -5.61 -9.10 1.91
CA ILE A 256 -6.12 -7.87 1.31
C ILE A 256 -5.79 -6.63 2.16
N GLY A 257 -5.08 -6.80 3.27
CA GLY A 257 -4.55 -5.73 4.13
C GLY A 257 -5.03 -5.79 5.55
#